data_c5efa9856187bdfada14a2da12ca8dac
#
_entry.id   c5efa9856187bdfada14a2da12ca8dac
#
_cell.length_a   1.000
_cell.length_b   1.000
_cell.length_c   1.000
_cell.angle_alpha   90.00
_cell.angle_beta   90.00
_cell.angle_gamma   90.00
#
_symmetry.space_group_name_H-M   'P 1'
#
loop_
_entity.id
_entity.type
_entity.pdbx_description
1 polymer ?
#
loop_
_entity_poly.entity_id
_entity_poly.type
_entity_poly.pdbx_seq_one_letter_code
_entity_poly.pdbx_strand_id
1 'polypeptide(L)'
;MAGDGQDVRTYDVELTTLLGKRSGSLGVRLSGECFSGVLRLMKQENPVQGQLSPDGQCRLTGSIRTRMGAYPFEGEGHLLPECLEMILRCGGFPLPLRGNRREE
;
A
#
# COMPACT_ATOMS: atom_id res chain seq x y z
N MET A 1 11.08 -8.74 -24.05
CA MET A 1 11.02 -8.22 -23.58
C MET A 1 10.50 -8.05 -22.85
N ALA A 2 10.84 -8.68 -22.88
CA ALA A 2 10.27 -8.33 -21.96
C ALA A 2 10.08 -7.13 -21.63
N GLY A 3 10.57 -6.44 -21.74
CA GLY A 3 10.26 -5.13 -21.50
C GLY A 3 8.82 -4.82 -21.38
N ASP A 4 8.18 -5.56 -20.65
CA ASP A 4 6.77 -5.34 -20.47
C ASP A 4 6.47 -4.04 -19.72
N GLY A 5 7.50 -3.28 -19.38
CA GLY A 5 7.32 -2.00 -18.74
C GLY A 5 6.81 -2.07 -17.30
N GLN A 6 6.82 -3.24 -16.71
CA GLN A 6 6.39 -3.38 -15.32
C GLN A 6 7.55 -3.09 -14.37
N ASP A 7 7.23 -2.35 -13.33
CA ASP A 7 8.16 -2.04 -12.26
C ASP A 7 7.60 -2.64 -10.98
N VAL A 8 8.41 -3.45 -10.33
CA VAL A 8 8.02 -4.10 -9.07
C VAL A 8 8.81 -3.49 -7.94
N ARG A 9 8.11 -3.05 -6.91
CA ARG A 9 8.74 -2.43 -5.74
C ARG A 9 8.20 -3.05 -4.47
N THR A 10 9.06 -3.18 -3.48
CA THR A 10 8.66 -3.63 -2.15
C THR A 10 9.06 -2.56 -1.15
N TYR A 11 8.14 -2.20 -0.28
CA TYR A 11 8.36 -1.22 0.77
C TYR A 11 8.17 -1.88 2.12
N ASP A 12 9.05 -1.54 3.06
CA ASP A 12 8.79 -1.87 4.46
C ASP A 12 7.94 -0.76 5.02
N VAL A 13 6.80 -1.10 5.57
CA VAL A 13 5.81 -0.10 5.97
C VAL A 13 5.46 -0.21 7.43
N GLU A 14 4.94 0.89 7.96
CA GLU A 14 4.43 0.96 9.31
C GLU A 14 3.08 1.64 9.26
N LEU A 15 2.07 0.96 9.80
CA LEU A 15 0.71 1.48 9.89
C LEU A 15 0.44 1.92 11.31
N THR A 16 0.04 3.16 11.50
CA THR A 16 -0.32 3.67 12.82
C THR A 16 -1.80 3.42 13.06
N THR A 17 -2.11 2.64 14.08
CA THR A 17 -3.48 2.33 14.45
C THR A 17 -3.79 2.84 15.85
N LEU A 18 -5.05 2.75 16.26
CA LEU A 18 -5.44 3.14 17.61
C LEU A 18 -4.78 2.27 18.67
N LEU A 19 -4.37 1.06 18.30
CA LEU A 19 -3.72 0.12 19.22
C LEU A 19 -2.20 0.16 19.11
N GLY A 20 -1.67 1.14 18.39
CA GLY A 20 -0.24 1.28 18.21
C GLY A 20 0.19 1.03 16.77
N LYS A 21 1.49 0.94 16.59
CA LYS A 21 2.06 0.79 15.26
C LYS A 21 2.16 -0.68 14.87
N ARG A 22 1.89 -0.94 13.60
CA ARG A 22 2.00 -2.29 13.03
C ARG A 22 2.95 -2.25 11.85
N SER A 23 3.93 -3.11 11.87
CA SER A 23 4.91 -3.22 10.79
C SER A 23 4.47 -4.24 9.76
N GLY A 24 4.83 -4.02 8.52
CA GLY A 24 4.52 -4.95 7.45
C GLY A 24 5.28 -4.59 6.19
N SER A 25 4.75 -5.04 5.06
CA SER A 25 5.35 -4.73 3.78
C SER A 25 4.26 -4.47 2.75
N LEU A 26 4.60 -3.66 1.76
CA LEU A 26 3.74 -3.41 0.61
C LEU A 26 4.53 -3.72 -0.64
N GLY A 27 4.07 -4.73 -1.38
CA GLY A 27 4.63 -5.03 -2.68
C GLY A 27 3.69 -4.49 -3.75
N VAL A 28 4.23 -3.76 -4.72
CA VAL A 28 3.43 -3.21 -5.80
C VAL A 28 4.05 -3.55 -7.15
N ARG A 29 3.17 -3.75 -8.12
CA ARG A 29 3.54 -3.93 -9.51
C ARG A 29 2.90 -2.80 -10.30
N LEU A 30 3.75 -1.96 -10.87
CA LEU A 30 3.31 -0.78 -11.60
C LEU A 30 3.20 -1.08 -13.08
N SER A 31 2.13 -0.60 -13.69
CA SER A 31 1.91 -0.74 -15.11
C SER A 31 1.23 0.52 -15.60
N GLY A 32 2.02 1.41 -16.22
CA GLY A 32 1.50 2.72 -16.59
C GLY A 32 1.10 3.52 -15.38
N GLU A 33 -0.13 4.01 -15.36
CA GLU A 33 -0.65 4.79 -14.24
C GLU A 33 -1.43 3.94 -13.24
N CYS A 34 -1.46 2.63 -13.45
CA CYS A 34 -2.17 1.71 -12.56
C CYS A 34 -1.17 0.82 -11.84
N PHE A 35 -1.59 0.32 -10.68
CA PHE A 35 -0.78 -0.68 -9.98
C PHE A 35 -1.68 -1.65 -9.23
N SER A 36 -1.11 -2.80 -8.94
CA SER A 36 -1.72 -3.78 -8.06
C SER A 36 -0.64 -4.27 -7.12
N GLY A 37 -1.06 -4.81 -6.00
CA GLY A 37 -0.08 -5.30 -5.05
C GLY A 37 -0.70 -5.99 -3.88
N VAL A 38 0.14 -6.22 -2.87
CA VAL A 38 -0.27 -6.89 -1.64
C VAL A 38 0.31 -6.12 -0.46
N LEU A 39 -0.59 -5.77 0.45
CA LEU A 39 -0.20 -5.16 1.73
C LEU A 39 -0.20 -6.27 2.77
N ARG A 40 0.99 -6.60 3.26
CA ARG A 40 1.13 -7.64 4.29
C ARG A 40 1.21 -7.00 5.65
N LEU A 41 0.17 -7.22 6.44
CA LEU A 41 0.07 -6.72 7.81
C LEU A 41 -0.51 -7.82 8.68
N MET A 42 -0.01 -7.92 9.90
CA MET A 42 -0.58 -8.85 10.90
C MET A 42 -0.69 -10.27 10.36
N LYS A 43 0.34 -10.70 9.62
CA LYS A 43 0.42 -12.05 9.03
C LYS A 43 -0.66 -12.34 8.00
N GLN A 44 -1.30 -11.31 7.49
CA GLN A 44 -2.32 -11.45 6.45
C GLN A 44 -1.86 -10.77 5.17
N GLU A 45 -2.23 -11.33 4.05
CA GLU A 45 -1.99 -10.72 2.74
C GLU A 45 -3.27 -10.06 2.28
N ASN A 46 -3.18 -8.76 2.06
CA ASN A 46 -4.34 -7.94 1.69
C ASN A 46 -4.11 -7.36 0.30
N PRO A 47 -4.82 -7.88 -0.71
CA PRO A 47 -4.65 -7.35 -2.06
C PRO A 47 -5.07 -5.88 -2.14
N VAL A 48 -4.32 -5.11 -2.91
CA VAL A 48 -4.62 -3.70 -3.15
C VAL A 48 -4.48 -3.41 -4.63
N GLN A 49 -5.15 -2.36 -5.08
CA GLN A 49 -5.02 -1.87 -6.44
C GLN A 49 -5.24 -0.37 -6.43
N GLY A 50 -4.69 0.31 -7.40
CA GLY A 50 -4.81 1.74 -7.41
C GLY A 50 -4.24 2.41 -8.63
N GLN A 51 -4.09 3.71 -8.51
CA GLN A 51 -3.57 4.57 -9.56
C GLN A 51 -2.44 5.42 -9.01
N LEU A 52 -1.46 5.66 -9.86
CA LEU A 52 -0.28 6.45 -9.52
C LEU A 52 -0.05 7.47 -10.62
N SER A 53 -0.08 8.74 -10.25
CA SER A 53 0.18 9.83 -11.18
C SER A 53 1.68 10.02 -11.37
N PRO A 54 2.10 10.65 -12.48
CA PRO A 54 3.54 10.88 -12.72
C PRO A 54 4.23 11.67 -11.63
N ASP A 55 3.50 12.50 -10.89
CA ASP A 55 4.06 13.30 -9.79
C ASP A 55 4.12 12.55 -8.46
N GLY A 56 3.73 11.28 -8.44
CA GLY A 56 3.78 10.47 -7.24
C GLY A 56 2.51 10.41 -6.43
N GLN A 57 1.47 11.13 -6.82
CA GLN A 57 0.19 11.04 -6.13
C GLN A 57 -0.42 9.67 -6.36
N CYS A 58 -0.91 9.09 -5.29
CA CYS A 58 -1.38 7.72 -5.28
C CYS A 58 -2.75 7.61 -4.65
N ARG A 59 -3.61 6.80 -5.26
CA ARG A 59 -4.87 6.37 -4.67
C ARG A 59 -4.92 4.87 -4.74
N LEU A 60 -5.34 4.24 -3.67
CA LEU A 60 -5.48 2.78 -3.67
C LEU A 60 -6.71 2.35 -2.90
N THR A 61 -7.16 1.15 -3.21
CA THR A 61 -8.26 0.51 -2.50
C THR A 61 -7.88 -0.92 -2.21
N GLY A 62 -8.47 -1.46 -1.16
CA GLY A 62 -8.24 -2.83 -0.77
C GLY A 62 -9.13 -3.22 0.39
N SER A 63 -8.85 -4.38 0.97
CA SER A 63 -9.56 -4.86 2.15
C SER A 63 -8.57 -5.43 3.14
N ILE A 64 -8.78 -5.12 4.41
CA ILE A 64 -8.00 -5.70 5.49
C ILE A 64 -8.79 -6.86 6.06
N ARG A 65 -8.18 -8.04 6.08
CA ARG A 65 -8.81 -9.22 6.66
C ARG A 65 -8.46 -9.34 8.12
N THR A 66 -9.47 -9.58 8.92
CA THR A 66 -9.33 -9.83 10.36
C THR A 66 -10.13 -11.05 10.71
N ARG A 67 -10.04 -11.46 11.98
CA ARG A 67 -10.86 -12.58 12.48
C ARG A 67 -12.35 -12.29 12.39
N MET A 68 -12.72 -11.02 12.39
CA MET A 68 -14.11 -10.60 12.38
C MET A 68 -14.65 -10.31 10.99
N GLY A 69 -13.84 -10.50 9.97
CA GLY A 69 -14.27 -10.28 8.60
C GLY A 69 -13.30 -9.44 7.81
N ALA A 70 -13.72 -8.99 6.64
CA ALA A 70 -12.93 -8.16 5.77
C ALA A 70 -13.48 -6.73 5.81
N TYR A 71 -12.59 -5.76 5.94
CA TYR A 71 -12.95 -4.35 6.02
C TYR A 71 -12.34 -3.61 4.86
N PRO A 72 -13.15 -3.01 3.99
CA PRO A 72 -12.61 -2.25 2.86
C PRO A 72 -11.94 -0.97 3.34
N PHE A 73 -10.92 -0.56 2.61
CA PHE A 73 -10.25 0.71 2.89
C PHE A 73 -9.89 1.42 1.60
N GLU A 74 -9.68 2.72 1.71
CA GLU A 74 -9.19 3.55 0.65
C GLU A 74 -7.96 4.29 1.17
N GLY A 75 -6.99 4.51 0.28
CA GLY A 75 -5.78 5.24 0.65
C GLY A 75 -5.49 6.34 -0.33
N GLU A 76 -4.94 7.43 0.18
CA GLU A 76 -4.49 8.56 -0.63
C GLU A 76 -3.18 9.07 -0.06
N GLY A 77 -2.29 9.44 -0.94
CA GLY A 77 -1.01 10.01 -0.54
C GLY A 77 -0.02 9.99 -1.67
N HIS A 78 1.22 9.69 -1.31
CA HIS A 78 2.31 9.67 -2.28
C HIS A 78 3.03 8.32 -2.24
N LEU A 79 3.29 7.80 -3.42
CA LEU A 79 4.09 6.60 -3.59
C LEU A 79 5.26 6.98 -4.50
N LEU A 80 6.43 7.14 -3.89
CA LEU A 80 7.63 7.55 -4.58
C LEU A 80 8.57 6.34 -4.73
N PRO A 81 9.57 6.42 -5.62
CA PRO A 81 10.45 5.26 -5.82
C PRO A 81 11.14 4.78 -4.54
N GLU A 82 11.43 5.67 -3.60
CA GLU A 82 12.20 5.31 -2.41
C GLU A 82 11.38 5.25 -1.13
N CYS A 83 10.20 5.86 -1.12
CA CYS A 83 9.39 5.89 0.10
C CYS A 83 7.92 6.08 -0.27
N LEU A 84 7.08 5.86 0.72
CA LEU A 84 5.67 6.16 0.58
C LEU A 84 5.13 6.78 1.85
N GLU A 85 4.08 7.57 1.67
CA GLU A 85 3.38 8.17 2.78
C GLU A 85 1.94 8.36 2.35
N MET A 86 1.01 7.77 3.05
CA MET A 86 -0.39 7.89 2.70
C MET A 86 -1.26 7.72 3.93
N ILE A 87 -2.52 8.10 3.78
CA ILE A 87 -3.53 7.89 4.80
C ILE A 87 -4.52 6.86 4.28
N LEU A 88 -4.64 5.76 4.99
CA LEU A 88 -5.67 4.76 4.71
C LEU A 88 -6.90 5.12 5.53
N ARG A 89 -8.06 5.02 4.90
CA ARG A 89 -9.32 5.26 5.60
C ARG A 89 -10.12 3.97 5.62
N CYS A 90 -10.35 3.48 6.82
CA CYS A 90 -11.10 2.25 7.03
C CYS A 90 -12.26 2.58 7.95
N GLY A 91 -13.50 2.52 7.41
CA GLY A 91 -14.67 2.89 8.18
C GLY A 91 -14.66 4.33 8.66
N GLY A 92 -14.00 5.23 7.93
CA GLY A 92 -13.91 6.62 8.32
C GLY A 92 -12.75 6.95 9.23
N PHE A 93 -12.00 5.96 9.72
CA PHE A 93 -10.84 6.21 10.57
C PHE A 93 -9.59 6.39 9.72
N PRO A 94 -8.85 7.49 9.92
CA PRO A 94 -7.58 7.68 9.21
C PRO A 94 -6.47 6.86 9.87
N LEU A 95 -5.76 6.10 9.04
CA LEU A 95 -4.65 5.27 9.50
C LEU A 95 -3.41 5.66 8.69
N PRO A 96 -2.50 6.44 9.26
CA PRO A 96 -1.28 6.82 8.54
C PRO A 96 -0.42 5.59 8.21
N LEU A 97 0.02 5.52 6.97
CA LEU A 97 0.91 4.46 6.49
C LEU A 97 2.17 5.11 5.93
N ARG A 98 3.32 4.71 6.45
CA ARG A 98 4.61 5.20 5.99
C ARG A 98 5.51 4.03 5.69
N GLY A 99 6.38 4.22 4.73
CA GLY A 99 7.33 3.17 4.41
C GLY A 99 8.50 3.65 3.60
N ASN A 100 9.53 2.79 3.58
CA ASN A 100 10.72 3.02 2.78
C ASN A 100 10.93 1.82 1.90
N ARG A 101 11.45 2.07 0.70
CA ARG A 101 11.71 0.99 -0.24
C ARG A 101 12.73 0.04 0.36
N ARG A 102 12.43 -1.26 0.26
CA ARG A 102 13.34 -2.28 0.73
C ARG A 102 14.50 -2.40 -0.26
N GLU A 103 15.70 -2.37 0.26
CA GLU A 103 16.88 -2.61 -0.54
C GLU A 103 17.17 -4.10 -0.57
N GLU A 104 17.65 -4.56 -1.71
CA GLU A 104 18.01 -5.95 -1.88
C GLU A 104 19.49 -6.13 -2.05
#